data_c81945015c37f7c8c09eca1048329c4e
#
_entry.id   c81945015c37f7c8c09eca1048329c4e
#
_cell.length_a   1.000
_cell.length_b   1.000
_cell.length_c   1.000
_cell.angle_alpha   90.00
_cell.angle_beta   90.00
_cell.angle_gamma   90.00
#
_symmetry.space_group_name_H-M   'P 1'
#
loop_
_entity.id
_entity.type
_entity.pdbx_description
1 polymer ?
#
loop_
_entity_poly.entity_id
_entity_poly.type
_entity_poly.pdbx_seq_one_letter_code
_entity_poly.pdbx_strand_id
1 'polypeptide(L)'
;ILAQYSGWGGLADAFDETKDNWHSEFTELYTTLSPEEYEAAKESTLTAFYTPPVVIKAMYSALENMGFKRGNVLEPSCGIGNFMGLIPESMDAKMYGVELDSLSGRIARQLYQKNGITIDGYEKTHFPDSFFDVAIGNVPFNDFKLLDKKYDKYNFLIHDYFFAKTLDKVRPGGVIAFITSS
;
A
#
# COMPACT_ATOMS: atom_id res chain seq x y z
N ILE A 1 -5.50 -11.03 16.14
CA ILE A 1 -6.28 -11.38 14.95
C ILE A 1 -6.05 -10.35 13.85
N LEU A 2 -6.39 -9.06 14.02
CA LEU A 2 -6.27 -8.04 12.95
C LEU A 2 -4.85 -7.95 12.37
N ALA A 3 -3.82 -7.98 13.19
CA ALA A 3 -2.42 -7.94 12.74
C ALA A 3 -1.95 -9.23 12.03
N GLN A 4 -2.78 -10.24 11.96
CA GLN A 4 -2.52 -11.50 11.26
C GLN A 4 -3.30 -11.62 9.95
N TYR A 5 -4.09 -10.60 9.62
CA TYR A 5 -4.79 -10.56 8.34
C TYR A 5 -3.76 -10.48 7.20
N SER A 6 -3.87 -11.36 6.25
CA SER A 6 -2.88 -11.51 5.16
C SER A 6 -3.34 -10.90 3.82
N GLY A 7 -4.50 -10.24 3.80
CA GLY A 7 -5.07 -9.69 2.57
C GLY A 7 -5.59 -10.75 1.60
N TRP A 8 -5.88 -10.33 0.39
CA TRP A 8 -6.47 -11.14 -0.67
C TRP A 8 -5.45 -11.62 -1.71
N GLY A 9 -4.18 -11.25 -1.58
CA GLY A 9 -3.14 -11.57 -2.55
C GLY A 9 -3.04 -13.06 -2.83
N GLY A 10 -3.09 -13.42 -4.12
CA GLY A 10 -3.05 -14.81 -4.57
C GLY A 10 -4.37 -15.59 -4.45
N LEU A 11 -5.48 -14.95 -4.02
CA LEU A 11 -6.79 -15.58 -3.86
C LEU A 11 -7.77 -15.23 -5.01
N ALA A 12 -7.25 -14.93 -6.20
CA ALA A 12 -8.10 -14.54 -7.33
C ALA A 12 -9.18 -15.60 -7.69
N ASP A 13 -8.87 -16.88 -7.52
CA ASP A 13 -9.80 -17.97 -7.81
C ASP A 13 -11.03 -17.97 -6.88
N ALA A 14 -10.92 -17.43 -5.65
CA ALA A 14 -12.05 -17.27 -4.74
C ALA A 14 -13.06 -16.19 -5.19
N PHE A 15 -12.69 -15.36 -6.16
CA PHE A 15 -13.54 -14.33 -6.77
C PHE A 15 -14.00 -14.68 -8.20
N ASP A 16 -13.79 -15.92 -8.64
CA ASP A 16 -14.14 -16.43 -9.95
C ASP A 16 -15.23 -17.49 -9.82
N GLU A 17 -16.46 -17.17 -10.27
CA GLU A 17 -17.62 -18.06 -10.21
C GLU A 17 -17.45 -19.35 -11.03
N THR A 18 -16.48 -19.39 -11.97
CA THR A 18 -16.24 -20.56 -12.83
C THR A 18 -15.32 -21.58 -12.17
N LYS A 19 -14.80 -21.30 -10.99
CA LYS A 19 -13.87 -22.17 -10.25
C LYS A 19 -14.62 -23.09 -9.27
N ASP A 20 -14.98 -24.29 -9.74
CA ASP A 20 -15.73 -25.27 -8.93
C ASP A 20 -15.10 -25.54 -7.56
N ASN A 21 -13.77 -25.59 -7.49
CA ASN A 21 -13.05 -25.86 -6.24
C ASN A 21 -13.13 -24.70 -5.22
N TRP A 22 -13.57 -23.49 -5.64
CA TRP A 22 -13.69 -22.30 -4.83
C TRP A 22 -15.13 -21.80 -4.69
N HIS A 23 -16.12 -22.61 -5.16
CA HIS A 23 -17.51 -22.20 -5.19
C HIS A 23 -18.08 -21.84 -3.80
N SER A 24 -17.64 -22.53 -2.75
CA SER A 24 -18.03 -22.24 -1.36
C SER A 24 -17.55 -20.87 -0.92
N GLU A 25 -16.27 -20.61 -1.11
CA GLU A 25 -15.61 -19.35 -0.76
C GLU A 25 -16.14 -18.19 -1.61
N PHE A 26 -16.35 -18.41 -2.91
CA PHE A 26 -16.99 -17.43 -3.79
C PHE A 26 -18.38 -17.02 -3.27
N THR A 27 -19.22 -18.00 -2.93
CA THR A 27 -20.58 -17.73 -2.43
C THR A 27 -20.54 -16.99 -1.10
N GLU A 28 -19.64 -17.38 -0.18
CA GLU A 28 -19.49 -16.74 1.13
C GLU A 28 -19.03 -15.28 0.98
N LEU A 29 -18.03 -15.03 0.14
CA LEU A 29 -17.51 -13.67 -0.13
C LEU A 29 -18.57 -12.79 -0.76
N TYR A 30 -19.25 -13.30 -1.80
CA TYR A 30 -20.27 -12.56 -2.53
C TYR A 30 -21.49 -12.19 -1.66
N THR A 31 -21.85 -13.03 -0.68
CA THR A 31 -23.00 -12.81 0.21
C THR A 31 -22.65 -12.03 1.48
N THR A 32 -21.37 -11.99 1.87
CA THR A 32 -20.93 -11.39 3.15
C THR A 32 -20.40 -9.98 2.97
N LEU A 33 -19.67 -9.71 1.87
CA LEU A 33 -19.11 -8.39 1.58
C LEU A 33 -20.16 -7.50 0.92
N SER A 34 -20.08 -6.19 1.19
CA SER A 34 -20.81 -5.22 0.37
C SER A 34 -20.27 -5.24 -1.08
N PRO A 35 -21.05 -4.79 -2.09
CA PRO A 35 -20.57 -4.73 -3.47
C PRO A 35 -19.24 -3.97 -3.60
N GLU A 36 -19.08 -2.85 -2.88
CA GLU A 36 -17.87 -2.03 -2.89
C GLU A 36 -16.69 -2.76 -2.22
N GLU A 37 -16.93 -3.47 -1.11
CA GLU A 37 -15.91 -4.28 -0.43
C GLU A 37 -15.50 -5.48 -1.29
N TYR A 38 -16.45 -6.11 -1.97
CA TYR A 38 -16.18 -7.23 -2.87
C TYR A 38 -15.31 -6.83 -4.05
N GLU A 39 -15.63 -5.73 -4.75
CA GLU A 39 -14.82 -5.26 -5.88
C GLU A 39 -13.43 -4.82 -5.43
N ALA A 40 -13.31 -4.08 -4.33
CA ALA A 40 -12.01 -3.67 -3.80
C ALA A 40 -11.15 -4.88 -3.38
N ALA A 41 -11.73 -5.89 -2.74
CA ALA A 41 -11.05 -7.13 -2.39
C ALA A 41 -10.59 -7.89 -3.63
N LYS A 42 -11.47 -8.04 -4.64
CA LYS A 42 -11.17 -8.69 -5.91
C LYS A 42 -10.03 -8.01 -6.66
N GLU A 43 -10.05 -6.68 -6.78
CA GLU A 43 -8.96 -5.91 -7.39
C GLU A 43 -7.63 -6.12 -6.65
N SER A 44 -7.66 -6.18 -5.33
CA SER A 44 -6.45 -6.35 -4.51
C SER A 44 -5.83 -7.74 -4.59
N THR A 45 -6.55 -8.76 -5.09
CA THR A 45 -6.00 -10.12 -5.25
C THR A 45 -4.74 -10.18 -6.11
N LEU A 46 -4.59 -9.24 -7.04
CA LEU A 46 -3.47 -9.15 -7.97
C LEU A 46 -2.29 -8.33 -7.42
N THR A 47 -2.49 -7.54 -6.37
CA THR A 47 -1.52 -6.54 -5.92
C THR A 47 -1.19 -6.61 -4.44
N ALA A 48 -1.97 -7.31 -3.62
CA ALA A 48 -1.80 -7.38 -2.17
C ALA A 48 -0.74 -8.43 -1.76
N PHE A 49 0.53 -8.12 -1.96
CA PHE A 49 1.65 -8.95 -1.53
C PHE A 49 2.31 -8.36 -0.28
N TYR A 50 2.19 -9.07 0.85
CA TYR A 50 2.77 -8.60 2.11
C TYR A 50 4.28 -8.83 2.16
N THR A 51 5.00 -7.77 2.51
CA THR A 51 6.46 -7.82 2.64
C THR A 51 6.87 -8.54 3.92
N PRO A 52 7.79 -9.51 3.87
CA PRO A 52 8.31 -10.17 5.06
C PRO A 52 8.95 -9.17 6.04
N PRO A 53 8.75 -9.35 7.37
CA PRO A 53 9.29 -8.44 8.38
C PRO A 53 10.82 -8.24 8.30
N VAL A 54 11.56 -9.25 7.89
CA VAL A 54 13.03 -9.16 7.73
C VAL A 54 13.42 -8.14 6.66
N VAL A 55 12.67 -8.05 5.57
CA VAL A 55 12.90 -7.08 4.49
C VAL A 55 12.56 -5.67 4.97
N ILE A 56 11.42 -5.48 5.63
CA ILE A 56 11.01 -4.19 6.20
C ILE A 56 12.06 -3.65 7.17
N LYS A 57 12.54 -4.52 8.08
CA LYS A 57 13.61 -4.15 9.04
C LYS A 57 14.90 -3.77 8.34
N ALA A 58 15.30 -4.48 7.28
CA ALA A 58 16.48 -4.13 6.49
C ALA A 58 16.35 -2.78 5.81
N MET A 59 15.16 -2.45 5.28
CA MET A 59 14.88 -1.14 4.67
C MET A 59 14.97 -0.01 5.71
N TYR A 60 14.41 -0.20 6.91
CA TYR A 60 14.56 0.79 7.98
C TYR A 60 16.00 0.93 8.44
N SER A 61 16.76 -0.17 8.56
CA SER A 61 18.20 -0.08 8.87
C SER A 61 18.99 0.70 7.83
N ALA A 62 18.64 0.57 6.55
CA ALA A 62 19.25 1.38 5.49
C ALA A 62 18.93 2.86 5.67
N LEU A 63 17.69 3.23 6.01
CA LEU A 63 17.31 4.62 6.29
C LEU A 63 18.02 5.19 7.52
N GLU A 64 18.20 4.38 8.59
CA GLU A 64 19.00 4.78 9.76
C GLU A 64 20.47 5.07 9.38
N ASN A 65 21.08 4.19 8.56
CA ASN A 65 22.44 4.38 8.07
C ASN A 65 22.58 5.62 7.16
N MET A 66 21.51 6.02 6.45
CA MET A 66 21.45 7.28 5.70
C MET A 66 21.21 8.50 6.61
N GLY A 67 21.01 8.30 7.91
CA GLY A 67 20.83 9.37 8.90
C GLY A 67 19.38 9.81 9.12
N PHE A 68 18.40 9.12 8.59
CA PHE A 68 16.99 9.43 8.87
C PHE A 68 16.63 9.12 10.32
N LYS A 69 16.14 10.13 11.05
CA LYS A 69 15.78 10.02 12.47
C LYS A 69 14.34 10.43 12.76
N ARG A 70 13.80 11.38 11.99
CA ARG A 70 12.44 11.91 12.19
C ARG A 70 11.92 12.57 10.93
N GLY A 71 10.60 12.65 10.82
CA GLY A 71 9.94 13.35 9.73
C GLY A 71 8.63 12.69 9.28
N ASN A 72 8.12 13.15 8.16
CA ASN A 72 6.93 12.60 7.53
C ASN A 72 7.31 11.46 6.60
N VAL A 73 6.67 10.31 6.77
CA VAL A 73 6.91 9.12 5.96
C VAL A 73 5.64 8.72 5.24
N LEU A 74 5.72 8.51 3.93
CA LEU A 74 4.63 8.03 3.09
C LEU A 74 4.77 6.53 2.84
N GLU A 75 3.67 5.80 2.99
CA GLU A 75 3.49 4.41 2.53
C GLU A 75 2.29 4.39 1.56
N PRO A 76 2.51 4.46 0.23
CA PRO A 76 1.44 4.71 -0.75
C PRO A 76 0.57 3.49 -1.07
N SER A 77 0.87 2.33 -0.49
CA SER A 77 0.10 1.08 -0.57
C SER A 77 0.31 0.29 0.72
N CYS A 78 -0.33 0.75 1.80
CA CYS A 78 0.10 0.32 3.14
C CYS A 78 -0.48 -1.04 3.59
N GLY A 79 -1.47 -1.59 2.91
CA GLY A 79 -2.16 -2.77 3.39
C GLY A 79 -2.69 -2.58 4.80
N ILE A 80 -2.41 -3.53 5.67
CA ILE A 80 -2.73 -3.41 7.11
C ILE A 80 -1.68 -2.60 7.91
N GLY A 81 -0.66 -2.01 7.26
CA GLY A 81 0.34 -1.16 7.89
C GLY A 81 1.55 -1.91 8.46
N ASN A 82 2.03 -2.94 7.80
CA ASN A 82 3.19 -3.72 8.28
C ASN A 82 4.45 -2.85 8.44
N PHE A 83 4.69 -1.91 7.54
CA PHE A 83 5.79 -0.95 7.68
C PHE A 83 5.59 -0.04 8.88
N MET A 84 4.36 0.43 9.15
CA MET A 84 4.05 1.23 10.34
C MET A 84 4.30 0.47 11.64
N GLY A 85 3.96 -0.83 11.66
CA GLY A 85 4.13 -1.69 12.84
C GLY A 85 5.58 -2.08 13.12
N LEU A 86 6.48 -1.94 12.16
CA LEU A 86 7.87 -2.33 12.26
C LEU A 86 8.85 -1.14 12.24
N ILE A 87 8.31 0.09 12.30
CA ILE A 87 9.16 1.28 12.40
C ILE A 87 10.00 1.22 13.69
N PRO A 88 11.32 1.45 13.62
CA PRO A 88 12.17 1.46 14.81
C PRO A 88 11.76 2.53 15.82
N GLU A 89 11.85 2.23 17.11
CA GLU A 89 11.61 3.20 18.20
C GLU A 89 12.56 4.41 18.15
N SER A 90 13.74 4.22 17.53
CA SER A 90 14.72 5.29 17.28
C SER A 90 14.25 6.34 16.27
N MET A 91 13.21 6.04 15.47
CA MET A 91 12.67 6.95 14.46
C MET A 91 11.41 7.65 14.97
N ASP A 92 11.51 8.96 15.20
CA ASP A 92 10.36 9.83 15.50
C ASP A 92 9.67 10.23 14.19
N ALA A 93 8.91 9.31 13.60
CA ALA A 93 8.29 9.51 12.30
C ALA A 93 6.76 9.51 12.39
N LYS A 94 6.15 10.44 11.66
CA LYS A 94 4.71 10.43 11.41
C LYS A 94 4.43 9.74 10.08
N MET A 95 3.78 8.59 10.16
CA MET A 95 3.45 7.80 8.99
C MET A 95 2.12 8.24 8.37
N TYR A 96 2.09 8.24 7.03
CA TYR A 96 0.90 8.48 6.21
C TYR A 96 0.74 7.30 5.26
N GLY A 97 -0.32 6.53 5.44
CA GLY A 97 -0.64 5.39 4.59
C GLY A 97 -1.74 5.71 3.59
N VAL A 98 -1.66 5.10 2.43
CA VAL A 98 -2.77 5.04 1.48
C VAL A 98 -3.06 3.58 1.21
N GLU A 99 -4.33 3.20 1.22
CA GLU A 99 -4.76 1.83 0.94
C GLU A 99 -6.04 1.82 0.11
N LEU A 100 -6.02 1.10 -0.98
CA LEU A 100 -7.17 0.97 -1.88
C LEU A 100 -8.24 0.05 -1.28
N ASP A 101 -7.83 -1.12 -0.76
CA ASP A 101 -8.75 -2.07 -0.13
C ASP A 101 -9.29 -1.51 1.19
N SER A 102 -10.61 -1.34 1.23
CA SER A 102 -11.29 -0.74 2.38
C SER A 102 -11.15 -1.56 3.66
N LEU A 103 -11.09 -2.90 3.56
CA LEU A 103 -10.93 -3.78 4.72
C LEU A 103 -9.53 -3.63 5.31
N SER A 104 -8.49 -3.77 4.49
CA SER A 104 -7.09 -3.57 4.91
C SER A 104 -6.86 -2.17 5.50
N GLY A 105 -7.37 -1.13 4.84
CA GLY A 105 -7.24 0.24 5.30
C GLY A 105 -7.96 0.50 6.64
N ARG A 106 -9.14 -0.09 6.87
CA ARG A 106 -9.85 -0.03 8.15
C ARG A 106 -9.08 -0.76 9.25
N ILE A 107 -8.47 -1.91 8.95
CA ILE A 107 -7.59 -2.62 9.88
C ILE A 107 -6.39 -1.74 10.24
N ALA A 108 -5.71 -1.16 9.27
CA ALA A 108 -4.58 -0.25 9.49
C ALA A 108 -4.97 0.93 10.39
N ARG A 109 -6.13 1.56 10.16
CA ARG A 109 -6.65 2.65 11.02
C ARG A 109 -6.86 2.23 12.47
N GLN A 110 -7.32 1.00 12.70
CA GLN A 110 -7.52 0.48 14.06
C GLN A 110 -6.20 0.16 14.76
N LEU A 111 -5.24 -0.40 14.03
CA LEU A 111 -3.94 -0.77 14.57
C LEU A 111 -3.05 0.46 14.84
N TYR A 112 -3.11 1.48 13.97
CA TYR A 112 -2.17 2.62 13.98
C TYR A 112 -2.90 3.97 14.08
N GLN A 113 -3.69 4.18 15.13
CA GLN A 113 -4.57 5.35 15.32
C GLN A 113 -3.86 6.70 15.35
N LYS A 114 -2.55 6.73 15.62
CA LYS A 114 -1.73 7.96 15.60
C LYS A 114 -1.27 8.38 14.19
N ASN A 115 -1.42 7.49 13.21
CA ASN A 115 -0.98 7.69 11.83
C ASN A 115 -2.14 8.14 10.93
N GLY A 116 -1.81 8.82 9.84
CA GLY A 116 -2.80 9.23 8.85
C GLY A 116 -3.03 8.13 7.82
N ILE A 117 -4.18 7.46 7.84
CA ILE A 117 -4.52 6.43 6.83
C ILE A 117 -5.63 6.96 5.92
N THR A 118 -5.35 7.07 4.63
CA THR A 118 -6.32 7.37 3.58
C THR A 118 -6.76 6.07 2.93
N ILE A 119 -8.07 5.81 2.90
CA ILE A 119 -8.65 4.64 2.22
C ILE A 119 -9.20 5.15 0.89
N ASP A 120 -8.40 5.05 -0.14
CA ASP A 120 -8.73 5.40 -1.53
C ASP A 120 -7.55 5.03 -2.44
N GLY A 121 -7.73 5.14 -3.76
CA GLY A 121 -6.63 5.00 -4.72
C GLY A 121 -5.57 6.09 -4.55
N TYR A 122 -4.31 5.73 -4.75
CA TYR A 122 -3.20 6.70 -4.62
C TYR A 122 -3.35 7.86 -5.62
N GLU A 123 -3.92 7.60 -6.80
CA GLU A 123 -4.20 8.60 -7.84
C GLU A 123 -5.15 9.71 -7.35
N LYS A 124 -6.03 9.41 -6.41
CA LYS A 124 -7.00 10.36 -5.85
C LYS A 124 -6.49 11.16 -4.66
N THR A 125 -5.28 10.85 -4.18
CA THR A 125 -4.71 11.58 -3.04
C THR A 125 -4.13 12.92 -3.44
N HIS A 126 -4.23 13.90 -2.52
CA HIS A 126 -3.83 15.29 -2.72
C HIS A 126 -2.80 15.76 -1.68
N PHE A 127 -1.78 14.96 -1.43
CA PHE A 127 -0.67 15.38 -0.57
C PHE A 127 0.08 16.58 -1.18
N PRO A 128 0.56 17.53 -0.36
CA PRO A 128 1.41 18.61 -0.84
C PRO A 128 2.70 18.08 -1.49
N ASP A 129 3.21 18.79 -2.49
CA ASP A 129 4.51 18.48 -3.06
C ASP A 129 5.62 18.76 -2.03
N SER A 130 6.70 17.98 -2.06
CA SER A 130 7.85 18.10 -1.14
C SER A 130 7.50 17.99 0.36
N PHE A 131 6.43 17.29 0.70
CA PHE A 131 5.94 17.18 2.07
C PHE A 131 6.61 16.04 2.86
N PHE A 132 6.99 14.96 2.19
CA PHE A 132 7.54 13.78 2.84
C PHE A 132 9.07 13.81 2.85
N ASP A 133 9.65 13.35 3.96
CA ASP A 133 11.08 13.11 4.10
C ASP A 133 11.48 11.76 3.49
N VAL A 134 10.61 10.78 3.65
CA VAL A 134 10.79 9.41 3.14
C VAL A 134 9.48 8.91 2.55
N ALA A 135 9.58 8.12 1.49
CA ALA A 135 8.53 7.22 1.07
C ALA A 135 9.06 5.79 1.07
N ILE A 136 8.31 4.88 1.69
CA ILE A 136 8.70 3.47 1.87
C ILE A 136 7.49 2.58 1.61
N GLY A 137 7.68 1.40 1.05
CA GLY A 137 6.58 0.46 0.87
C GLY A 137 6.87 -0.59 -0.20
N ASN A 138 5.90 -1.49 -0.35
CA ASN A 138 5.80 -2.41 -1.47
C ASN A 138 4.71 -1.90 -2.39
N VAL A 139 5.09 -1.31 -3.52
CA VAL A 139 4.12 -0.71 -4.44
C VAL A 139 3.53 -1.76 -5.38
N PRO A 140 2.27 -1.60 -5.81
CA PRO A 140 1.66 -2.53 -6.75
C PRO A 140 2.44 -2.56 -8.06
N PHE A 141 2.51 -3.75 -8.65
CA PHE A 141 3.15 -3.97 -9.93
C PHE A 141 2.26 -4.84 -10.80
N ASN A 142 1.96 -4.37 -11.99
CA ASN A 142 1.18 -5.09 -13.00
C ASN A 142 1.22 -4.28 -14.31
N ASP A 143 0.63 -4.81 -15.38
CA ASP A 143 0.59 -4.19 -16.70
C ASP A 143 -0.58 -3.20 -16.89
N PHE A 144 -1.33 -2.86 -15.84
CA PHE A 144 -2.37 -1.85 -15.94
C PHE A 144 -1.88 -0.45 -15.57
N LYS A 145 -2.68 0.55 -15.90
CA LYS A 145 -2.38 1.98 -15.73
C LYS A 145 -3.46 2.64 -14.90
N LEU A 146 -3.05 3.61 -14.10
CA LEU A 146 -3.98 4.47 -13.36
C LEU A 146 -4.23 5.76 -14.15
N LEU A 147 -5.43 6.31 -13.99
CA LEU A 147 -5.81 7.58 -14.60
C LEU A 147 -5.56 8.72 -13.60
N ASP A 148 -4.56 9.55 -13.89
CA ASP A 148 -4.26 10.77 -13.15
C ASP A 148 -3.83 11.84 -14.15
N LYS A 149 -4.65 12.87 -14.33
CA LYS A 149 -4.48 13.92 -15.33
C LYS A 149 -3.08 14.53 -15.36
N LYS A 150 -2.40 14.60 -14.21
CA LYS A 150 -1.05 15.16 -14.12
C LYS A 150 -0.01 14.25 -14.80
N TYR A 151 -0.23 12.93 -14.77
CA TYR A 151 0.73 11.91 -15.20
C TYR A 151 0.32 11.15 -16.46
N ASP A 152 -0.94 11.24 -16.92
CA ASP A 152 -1.50 10.49 -18.07
C ASP A 152 -0.66 10.64 -19.34
N LYS A 153 -0.09 11.83 -19.56
CA LYS A 153 0.76 12.12 -20.74
C LYS A 153 2.02 11.25 -20.84
N TYR A 154 2.47 10.67 -19.74
CA TYR A 154 3.67 9.81 -19.70
C TYR A 154 3.34 8.34 -19.90
N ASN A 155 2.07 7.96 -19.82
CA ASN A 155 1.58 6.61 -20.07
C ASN A 155 2.25 5.53 -19.20
N PHE A 156 2.53 5.85 -17.93
CA PHE A 156 3.21 4.98 -16.98
C PHE A 156 2.42 3.71 -16.68
N LEU A 157 3.13 2.59 -16.50
CA LEU A 157 2.60 1.44 -15.78
C LEU A 157 2.41 1.77 -14.31
N ILE A 158 1.63 0.97 -13.58
CA ILE A 158 1.25 1.30 -12.19
C ILE A 158 2.47 1.55 -11.30
N HIS A 159 3.49 0.71 -11.35
CA HIS A 159 4.69 0.88 -10.53
C HIS A 159 5.47 2.15 -10.88
N ASP A 160 5.62 2.48 -12.16
CA ASP A 160 6.26 3.72 -12.62
C ASP A 160 5.48 4.95 -12.18
N TYR A 161 4.15 4.87 -12.24
CA TYR A 161 3.27 5.92 -11.75
C TYR A 161 3.46 6.18 -10.26
N PHE A 162 3.55 5.12 -9.44
CA PHE A 162 3.81 5.26 -8.00
C PHE A 162 5.13 5.98 -7.74
N PHE A 163 6.21 5.63 -8.47
CA PHE A 163 7.49 6.35 -8.39
C PHE A 163 7.35 7.81 -8.82
N ALA A 164 6.74 8.08 -9.97
CA ALA A 164 6.62 9.42 -10.53
C ALA A 164 5.81 10.36 -9.62
N LYS A 165 4.64 9.91 -9.12
CA LYS A 165 3.83 10.70 -8.19
C LYS A 165 4.54 10.91 -6.86
N THR A 166 5.19 9.89 -6.33
CA THR A 166 5.91 9.97 -5.06
C THR A 166 7.12 10.91 -5.14
N LEU A 167 7.78 10.97 -6.30
CA LEU A 167 8.92 11.87 -6.51
C LEU A 167 8.52 13.34 -6.32
N ASP A 168 7.32 13.74 -6.75
CA ASP A 168 6.80 15.08 -6.50
C ASP A 168 6.47 15.32 -5.01
N LYS A 169 6.11 14.26 -4.27
CA LYS A 169 5.67 14.36 -2.87
C LYS A 169 6.83 14.31 -1.87
N VAL A 170 7.95 13.71 -2.25
CA VAL A 170 9.16 13.67 -1.42
C VAL A 170 9.97 14.93 -1.65
N ARG A 171 10.45 15.54 -0.55
CA ARG A 171 11.24 16.76 -0.61
C ARG A 171 12.63 16.53 -1.24
N PRO A 172 13.29 17.56 -1.78
CA PRO A 172 14.70 17.47 -2.17
C PRO A 172 15.57 16.96 -1.01
N GLY A 173 16.42 15.95 -1.29
CA GLY A 173 17.23 15.26 -0.29
C GLY A 173 16.48 14.22 0.54
N GLY A 174 15.20 13.99 0.28
CA GLY A 174 14.45 12.86 0.83
C GLY A 174 14.77 11.55 0.11
N VAL A 175 14.22 10.44 0.61
CA VAL A 175 14.49 9.09 0.11
C VAL A 175 13.19 8.40 -0.31
N ILE A 176 13.22 7.72 -1.45
CA ILE A 176 12.16 6.78 -1.88
C ILE A 176 12.78 5.37 -1.86
N ALA A 177 12.19 4.48 -1.07
CA ALA A 177 12.61 3.10 -0.92
C ALA A 177 11.41 2.17 -1.17
N PHE A 178 11.22 1.75 -2.41
CA PHE A 178 10.12 0.87 -2.81
C PHE A 178 10.58 -0.51 -3.20
N ILE A 179 9.77 -1.50 -2.86
CA ILE A 179 9.83 -2.85 -3.41
C ILE A 179 8.92 -2.89 -4.63
N THR A 180 9.42 -3.46 -5.71
CA THR A 180 8.68 -3.67 -6.97
C THR A 180 9.17 -4.94 -7.63
N SER A 181 8.45 -5.43 -8.67
CA SER A 181 8.93 -6.52 -9.52
C SER A 181 9.92 -6.01 -10.57
N SER A 182 10.77 -6.90 -11.03
CA SER A 182 11.64 -6.71 -12.20
C SER A 182 10.93 -7.17 -13.47
#